data_62a46c7b44b76e046ca50b38c1b19bdc
#
_entry.id   62a46c7b44b76e046ca50b38c1b19bdc
#
_cell.length_a   1.000
_cell.length_b   1.000
_cell.length_c   1.000
_cell.angle_alpha   90.00
_cell.angle_beta   90.00
_cell.angle_gamma   90.00
#
_symmetry.space_group_name_H-M   'P 1'
#
loop_
_entity.id
_entity.type
_entity.pdbx_description
1 polymer ?
#
loop_
_entity_poly.entity_id
_entity_poly.type
_entity_poly.pdbx_seq_one_letter_code
_entity_poly.pdbx_strand_id
1 'polypeptide(L)'
;FLIDYYEQDIFITERVQSEESNMKIIPLNQILYGSPGTGKTYHTIDKALEIISKEEKIQIPSEDDRINRKKIFDEYVKNGQIVFTTFHQSYGYEEFVEGIKPIIDNDENSQEVKYDVKDGIFKELCDKSLKNYILSM
;
A
#
# COMPACT_ATOMS: atom_id res chain seq x y z
N PHE A 1 0.91 -3.39 -3.33
CA PHE A 1 -0.27 -3.34 -2.47
C PHE A 1 -0.24 -2.07 -1.66
N LEU A 2 -1.25 -1.25 -1.75
CA LEU A 2 -1.43 -0.02 -1.00
C LEU A 2 -2.42 -0.28 0.14
N ILE A 3 -2.02 0.02 1.36
CA ILE A 3 -2.88 -0.12 2.55
C ILE A 3 -3.30 1.28 2.99
N ASP A 4 -4.60 1.50 3.00
CA ASP A 4 -5.21 2.74 3.45
C ASP A 4 -5.99 2.54 4.75
N TYR A 5 -5.98 3.55 5.61
CA TYR A 5 -6.68 3.57 6.88
C TYR A 5 -7.63 4.76 6.96
N TYR A 6 -8.93 4.48 7.03
CA TYR A 6 -9.98 5.48 7.24
C TYR A 6 -10.68 5.31 8.59
N GLU A 7 -10.91 6.39 9.27
CA GLU A 7 -11.55 6.44 10.60
C GLU A 7 -13.08 6.64 10.55
N GLN A 8 -13.72 6.60 9.39
CA GLN A 8 -15.17 6.82 9.26
C GLN A 8 -15.90 5.69 8.52
N ASP A 9 -17.12 5.41 9.00
CA ASP A 9 -18.00 4.32 8.59
C ASP A 9 -18.38 4.35 7.11
N ILE A 10 -18.06 3.29 6.36
CA ILE A 10 -18.61 3.05 5.03
C ILE A 10 -19.21 1.64 4.95
N PHE A 11 -20.45 1.57 4.48
CA PHE A 11 -21.22 0.35 4.29
C PHE A 11 -20.67 -0.53 3.17
N ILE A 12 -20.52 -1.83 3.46
CA ILE A 12 -20.21 -2.84 2.45
C ILE A 12 -21.46 -3.68 2.20
N THR A 13 -21.82 -3.80 0.92
CA THR A 13 -22.87 -4.73 0.48
C THR A 13 -22.25 -6.08 0.18
N GLU A 14 -22.65 -7.12 0.92
CA GLU A 14 -22.38 -8.50 0.57
C GLU A 14 -23.25 -8.95 -0.60
N ARG A 15 -22.67 -9.68 -1.54
CA ARG A 15 -23.18 -10.81 -2.33
C ARG A 15 -22.15 -11.12 -3.42
N VAL A 16 -21.77 -12.36 -3.64
CA VAL A 16 -22.49 -13.48 -4.23
C VAL A 16 -21.85 -14.81 -3.79
N GLN A 17 -22.66 -15.73 -3.30
CA GLN A 17 -22.33 -17.16 -3.28
C GLN A 17 -22.58 -17.74 -4.67
N SER A 18 -21.56 -18.31 -5.29
CA SER A 18 -21.72 -19.38 -6.26
C SER A 18 -20.60 -20.40 -6.01
N GLU A 19 -21.04 -21.60 -5.70
CA GLU A 19 -20.21 -22.79 -5.54
C GLU A 19 -19.57 -23.10 -6.89
N GLU A 20 -18.25 -22.92 -6.99
CA GLU A 20 -17.41 -23.74 -7.87
C GLU A 20 -15.93 -23.47 -7.55
N SER A 21 -15.23 -24.56 -7.21
CA SER A 21 -13.79 -24.64 -6.93
C SER A 21 -13.22 -23.76 -5.82
N ASN A 22 -12.66 -24.40 -4.81
CA ASN A 22 -12.05 -23.88 -3.58
C ASN A 22 -10.79 -22.99 -3.80
N MET A 23 -10.81 -22.10 -4.78
CA MET A 23 -9.81 -21.08 -4.92
C MET A 23 -10.34 -19.81 -4.24
N LYS A 24 -9.98 -19.62 -2.97
CA LYS A 24 -10.31 -18.39 -2.22
C LYS A 24 -9.80 -17.19 -3.01
N ILE A 25 -10.69 -16.50 -3.71
CA ILE A 25 -10.36 -15.27 -4.43
C ILE A 25 -10.09 -14.20 -3.37
N ILE A 26 -8.86 -13.66 -3.35
CA ILE A 26 -8.52 -12.54 -2.48
C ILE A 26 -8.90 -11.26 -3.22
N PRO A 27 -9.81 -10.44 -2.69
CA PRO A 27 -10.16 -9.17 -3.32
C PRO A 27 -8.92 -8.26 -3.39
N LEU A 28 -8.71 -7.62 -4.53
CA LEU A 28 -7.58 -6.69 -4.71
C LEU A 28 -7.78 -5.38 -3.94
N ASN A 29 -9.04 -5.01 -3.70
CA ASN A 29 -9.40 -3.84 -2.89
C ASN A 29 -10.11 -4.32 -1.63
N GLN A 30 -9.56 -3.97 -0.46
CA GLN A 30 -10.10 -4.37 0.83
C GLN A 30 -10.12 -3.18 1.77
N ILE A 31 -11.23 -3.04 2.50
CA ILE A 31 -11.39 -2.04 3.54
C ILE A 31 -11.57 -2.77 4.86
N LEU A 32 -10.70 -2.49 5.84
CA LEU A 32 -10.82 -2.98 7.21
C LEU A 32 -11.46 -1.89 8.07
N TYR A 33 -12.64 -2.14 8.57
CA TYR A 33 -13.39 -1.20 9.40
C TYR A 33 -13.73 -1.78 10.76
N GLY A 34 -14.04 -0.92 11.72
CA GLY A 34 -14.40 -1.30 13.09
C GLY A 34 -13.97 -0.24 14.11
N SER A 35 -14.35 -0.43 15.36
CA SER A 35 -14.02 0.47 16.47
C SER A 35 -12.51 0.66 16.65
N PRO A 36 -12.05 1.79 17.19
CA PRO A 36 -10.64 1.96 17.57
C PRO A 36 -10.15 0.82 18.47
N GLY A 37 -8.89 0.41 18.27
CA GLY A 37 -8.27 -0.65 19.09
C GLY A 37 -8.61 -2.10 18.69
N THR A 38 -9.42 -2.34 17.67
CA THR A 38 -9.78 -3.71 17.21
C THR A 38 -8.70 -4.41 16.37
N GLY A 39 -7.50 -3.85 16.28
CA GLY A 39 -6.38 -4.48 15.59
C GLY A 39 -6.40 -4.34 14.05
N LYS A 40 -7.15 -3.40 13.50
CA LYS A 40 -7.21 -3.18 12.04
C LYS A 40 -5.81 -3.10 11.42
N THR A 41 -4.98 -2.19 11.90
CA THR A 41 -3.59 -2.03 11.43
C THR A 41 -2.75 -3.30 11.65
N TYR A 42 -3.02 -4.05 12.70
CA TYR A 42 -2.38 -5.32 12.96
C TYR A 42 -2.71 -6.36 11.88
N HIS A 43 -3.97 -6.45 11.48
CA HIS A 43 -4.43 -7.38 10.45
C HIS A 43 -4.06 -6.96 9.02
N THR A 44 -3.66 -5.70 8.78
CA THR A 44 -3.19 -5.30 7.45
C THR A 44 -1.93 -6.04 7.03
N ILE A 45 -1.04 -6.36 7.98
CA ILE A 45 0.14 -7.18 7.74
C ILE A 45 -0.27 -8.56 7.24
N ASP A 46 -1.25 -9.18 7.88
CA ASP A 46 -1.72 -10.52 7.51
C ASP A 46 -2.32 -10.52 6.11
N LYS A 47 -3.12 -9.50 5.79
CA LYS A 47 -3.72 -9.35 4.47
C LYS A 47 -2.69 -9.11 3.36
N ALA A 48 -1.70 -8.28 3.60
CA ALA A 48 -0.61 -8.07 2.65
C ALA A 48 0.17 -9.36 2.40
N LEU A 49 0.54 -10.08 3.44
CA LEU A 49 1.25 -11.35 3.32
C LEU A 49 0.40 -12.46 2.65
N GLU A 50 -0.91 -12.48 2.90
CA GLU A 50 -1.85 -13.42 2.23
C GLU A 50 -1.82 -13.22 0.70
N ILE A 51 -1.84 -11.96 0.25
CA ILE A 51 -1.76 -11.62 -1.18
C ILE A 51 -0.41 -12.05 -1.77
N ILE A 52 0.69 -11.67 -1.14
CA ILE A 52 2.04 -12.01 -1.60
C ILE A 52 2.25 -13.52 -1.65
N SER A 53 1.84 -14.24 -0.59
CA SER A 53 1.95 -15.69 -0.52
C SER A 53 1.28 -16.38 -1.71
N LYS A 54 0.14 -15.85 -2.13
CA LYS A 54 -0.61 -16.40 -3.26
C LYS A 54 0.07 -16.10 -4.60
N GLU A 55 0.52 -14.86 -4.79
CA GLU A 55 1.13 -14.43 -6.04
C GLU A 55 2.52 -15.06 -6.25
N GLU A 56 3.35 -15.06 -5.23
CA GLU A 56 4.72 -15.57 -5.30
C GLU A 56 4.83 -17.06 -4.91
N LYS A 57 3.72 -17.69 -4.49
CA LYS A 57 3.67 -19.10 -4.05
C LYS A 57 4.64 -19.43 -2.93
N ILE A 58 4.86 -18.48 -2.03
CA ILE A 58 5.71 -18.66 -0.85
C ILE A 58 4.89 -19.10 0.36
N GLN A 59 5.53 -19.82 1.26
CA GLN A 59 4.96 -20.14 2.56
C GLN A 59 5.21 -18.99 3.53
N ILE A 60 4.14 -18.50 4.17
CA ILE A 60 4.23 -17.53 5.27
C ILE A 60 4.10 -18.26 6.60
N PRO A 61 4.77 -17.75 7.66
CA PRO A 61 4.64 -18.29 9.01
C PRO A 61 3.19 -18.31 9.49
N SER A 62 2.89 -19.14 10.49
CA SER A 62 1.56 -19.18 11.12
C SER A 62 1.17 -17.81 11.68
N GLU A 63 -0.13 -17.58 11.89
CA GLU A 63 -0.62 -16.31 12.42
C GLU A 63 -0.07 -15.98 13.81
N ASP A 64 0.28 -16.98 14.59
CA ASP A 64 0.88 -16.84 15.92
C ASP A 64 2.34 -16.37 15.86
N ASP A 65 3.05 -16.63 14.75
CA ASP A 65 4.46 -16.23 14.58
C ASP A 65 4.59 -14.79 14.07
N ARG A 66 4.15 -13.86 14.88
CA ARG A 66 4.12 -12.43 14.56
C ARG A 66 5.47 -11.81 14.26
N ILE A 67 6.52 -12.32 14.90
CA ILE A 67 7.89 -11.80 14.73
C ILE A 67 8.38 -12.08 13.31
N ASN A 68 8.22 -13.30 12.83
CA ASN A 68 8.68 -13.65 11.50
C ASN A 68 7.76 -13.07 10.41
N ARG A 69 6.44 -13.01 10.64
CA ARG A 69 5.52 -12.30 9.76
C ARG A 69 5.91 -10.83 9.58
N LYS A 70 6.19 -10.15 10.69
CA LYS A 70 6.62 -8.75 10.65
C LYS A 70 7.92 -8.56 9.88
N LYS A 71 8.90 -9.45 10.06
CA LYS A 71 10.16 -9.41 9.31
C LYS A 71 9.94 -9.53 7.80
N ILE A 72 9.14 -10.52 7.39
CA ILE A 72 8.81 -10.71 5.97
C ILE A 72 8.11 -9.46 5.41
N PHE A 73 7.12 -8.95 6.12
CA PHE A 73 6.42 -7.72 5.73
C PHE A 73 7.39 -6.55 5.55
N ASP A 74 8.31 -6.34 6.51
CA ASP A 74 9.29 -5.25 6.46
C ASP A 74 10.28 -5.42 5.30
N GLU A 75 10.64 -6.64 4.92
CA GLU A 75 11.45 -6.93 3.73
C GLU A 75 10.72 -6.51 2.45
N TYR A 76 9.45 -6.84 2.30
CA TYR A 76 8.63 -6.42 1.16
C TYR A 76 8.41 -4.90 1.11
N VAL A 77 8.28 -4.25 2.27
CA VAL A 77 8.25 -2.78 2.36
C VAL A 77 9.59 -2.19 1.91
N LYS A 78 10.71 -2.71 2.41
CA LYS A 78 12.06 -2.27 2.04
C LYS A 78 12.34 -2.43 0.54
N ASN A 79 11.86 -3.50 -0.06
CA ASN A 79 11.98 -3.75 -1.50
C ASN A 79 10.99 -2.91 -2.33
N GLY A 80 10.06 -2.21 -1.66
CA GLY A 80 9.04 -1.38 -2.29
C GLY A 80 7.97 -2.14 -3.04
N GLN A 81 7.75 -3.42 -2.70
CA GLN A 81 6.64 -4.24 -3.18
C GLN A 81 5.38 -4.01 -2.34
N ILE A 82 5.56 -3.59 -1.09
CA ILE A 82 4.51 -3.05 -0.23
C ILE A 82 4.81 -1.59 0.04
N VAL A 83 3.80 -0.76 -0.07
CA VAL A 83 3.84 0.64 0.35
C VAL A 83 2.80 0.83 1.46
N PHE A 84 3.25 1.32 2.60
CA PHE A 84 2.39 1.64 3.74
C PHE A 84 2.32 3.15 3.91
N THR A 85 1.11 3.69 3.93
CA THR A 85 0.89 5.11 4.16
C THR A 85 -0.25 5.31 5.16
N THR A 86 -0.23 6.43 5.84
CA THR A 86 -1.30 6.83 6.78
C THR A 86 -1.90 8.13 6.28
N PHE A 87 -3.19 8.12 5.98
CA PHE A 87 -3.90 9.33 5.63
C PHE A 87 -4.18 10.16 6.88
N HIS A 88 -3.83 11.43 6.83
CA HIS A 88 -4.13 12.43 7.85
C HIS A 88 -4.76 13.66 7.19
N GLN A 89 -5.25 14.60 7.99
CA GLN A 89 -6.02 15.75 7.49
C GLN A 89 -5.30 16.58 6.40
N SER A 90 -3.97 16.62 6.44
CA SER A 90 -3.16 17.35 5.44
C SER A 90 -2.70 16.48 4.27
N TYR A 91 -3.11 15.21 4.22
CA TYR A 91 -2.73 14.31 3.14
C TYR A 91 -3.72 14.47 1.98
N GLY A 92 -3.25 14.99 0.88
CA GLY A 92 -4.08 15.31 -0.28
C GLY A 92 -3.64 14.61 -1.56
N TYR A 93 -4.18 15.07 -2.65
CA TYR A 93 -3.83 14.59 -4.00
C TYR A 93 -2.34 14.74 -4.30
N GLU A 94 -1.74 15.82 -3.82
CA GLU A 94 -0.33 16.15 -4.08
C GLU A 94 0.66 15.16 -3.45
N GLU A 95 0.32 14.57 -2.30
CA GLU A 95 1.12 13.55 -1.65
C GLU A 95 0.82 12.15 -2.18
N PHE A 96 -0.41 11.94 -2.68
CA PHE A 96 -0.86 10.63 -3.10
C PHE A 96 -0.55 10.33 -4.56
N VAL A 97 -0.87 11.27 -5.47
CA VAL A 97 -0.70 11.09 -6.92
C VAL A 97 0.48 11.89 -7.44
N GLU A 98 0.39 13.21 -7.45
CA GLU A 98 1.46 14.10 -7.88
C GLU A 98 1.20 15.53 -7.41
N GLY A 99 2.26 16.26 -7.12
CA GLY A 99 2.16 17.63 -6.62
C GLY A 99 3.32 18.52 -7.05
N ILE A 100 3.07 19.82 -7.08
CA ILE A 100 4.08 20.83 -7.38
C ILE A 100 4.86 21.13 -6.09
N LYS A 101 6.17 20.89 -6.11
CA LYS A 101 7.05 21.17 -4.97
C LYS A 101 8.15 22.15 -5.34
N PRO A 102 8.53 23.07 -4.44
CA PRO A 102 9.65 23.98 -4.68
C PRO A 102 10.95 23.17 -4.72
N ILE A 103 11.81 23.49 -5.70
CA ILE A 103 13.18 23.01 -5.74
C ILE A 103 13.99 23.92 -4.86
N ILE A 104 14.66 23.34 -3.87
CA ILE A 104 15.68 24.06 -3.08
C ILE A 104 16.95 24.05 -3.91
N ASP A 105 17.24 25.15 -4.61
CA ASP A 105 18.51 25.35 -5.28
C ASP A 105 19.53 25.78 -4.21
N ASN A 106 20.59 25.00 -4.05
CA ASN A 106 21.65 25.30 -3.08
C ASN A 106 22.61 26.40 -3.57
N ASP A 107 22.29 27.05 -4.69
CA ASP A 107 23.06 28.18 -5.18
C ASP A 107 22.67 29.44 -4.41
N GLU A 108 23.58 29.92 -3.55
CA GLU A 108 23.42 31.09 -2.68
C GLU A 108 23.07 32.40 -3.42
N ASN A 109 23.09 32.40 -4.75
CA ASN A 109 22.81 33.55 -5.61
C ASN A 109 21.48 33.47 -6.37
N SER A 110 20.70 32.39 -6.28
CA SER A 110 19.43 32.30 -6.97
C SER A 110 18.30 32.85 -6.10
N GLN A 111 17.73 33.99 -6.51
CA GLN A 111 16.53 34.59 -5.88
C GLN A 111 15.22 34.00 -6.46
N GLU A 112 15.26 33.08 -7.39
CA GLU A 112 14.09 32.51 -8.03
C GLU A 112 13.76 31.14 -7.45
N VAL A 113 12.53 30.98 -6.96
CA VAL A 113 12.00 29.70 -6.55
C VAL A 113 11.55 28.95 -7.78
N LYS A 114 12.21 27.87 -8.12
CA LYS A 114 11.79 26.94 -9.17
C LYS A 114 10.84 25.90 -8.58
N TYR A 115 9.91 25.45 -9.39
CA TYR A 115 8.96 24.42 -9.00
C TYR A 115 9.08 23.22 -9.94
N ASP A 116 8.88 22.04 -9.39
CA ASP A 116 8.85 20.79 -10.14
C ASP A 116 7.66 19.93 -9.73
N VAL A 117 7.17 19.13 -10.67
CA VAL A 117 6.12 18.14 -10.38
C VAL A 117 6.78 16.90 -9.81
N LYS A 118 6.44 16.56 -8.58
CA LYS A 118 6.91 15.34 -7.93
C LYS A 118 5.80 14.32 -7.82
N ASP A 119 6.13 13.10 -8.14
CA ASP A 119 5.21 11.98 -8.01
C ASP A 119 4.89 11.73 -6.54
N GLY A 120 3.62 11.41 -6.29
CA GLY A 120 3.15 10.95 -4.99
C GLY A 120 3.30 9.43 -4.86
N ILE A 121 3.07 8.95 -3.65
CA ILE A 121 3.34 7.55 -3.25
C ILE A 121 2.62 6.51 -4.11
N PHE A 122 1.39 6.81 -4.55
CA PHE A 122 0.59 5.91 -5.39
C PHE A 122 1.14 5.85 -6.82
N LYS A 123 1.48 6.99 -7.40
CA LYS A 123 2.04 7.06 -8.75
C LYS A 123 3.41 6.38 -8.81
N GLU A 124 4.28 6.63 -7.82
CA GLU A 124 5.58 5.94 -7.72
C GLU A 124 5.42 4.41 -7.67
N LEU A 125 4.43 3.91 -6.92
CA LEU A 125 4.14 2.47 -6.85
C LEU A 125 3.67 1.92 -8.20
N CYS A 126 2.79 2.64 -8.90
CA CYS A 126 2.29 2.26 -10.22
C CYS A 126 3.42 2.21 -11.25
N ASP A 127 4.27 3.23 -11.29
CA ASP A 127 5.40 3.31 -12.23
C ASP A 127 6.43 2.22 -11.97
N LYS A 128 6.70 1.92 -10.70
CA LYS A 128 7.58 0.80 -10.33
C LYS A 128 7.01 -0.53 -10.78
N SER A 129 5.72 -0.76 -10.58
CA SER A 129 5.03 -1.98 -11.01
C SER A 129 5.09 -2.13 -12.53
N LEU A 130 4.83 -1.07 -13.27
CA LEU A 130 4.87 -1.07 -14.73
C LEU A 130 6.29 -1.36 -15.25
N LYS A 131 7.32 -0.76 -14.66
CA LYS A 131 8.72 -1.05 -15.03
C LYS A 131 9.08 -2.52 -14.83
N ASN A 132 8.69 -3.09 -13.68
CA ASN A 132 8.95 -4.50 -13.40
C ASN A 132 8.22 -5.43 -14.37
N TYR A 133 6.98 -5.09 -14.72
CA TYR A 133 6.22 -5.85 -15.72
C TYR A 133 6.89 -5.84 -17.10
N ILE A 134 7.33 -4.66 -17.58
CA ILE A 134 8.02 -4.52 -18.87
C ILE A 134 9.34 -5.31 -18.88
N LEU A 135 10.10 -5.29 -17.79
CA LEU A 135 11.36 -6.04 -17.69
C LEU A 135 11.17 -7.55 -17.60
N SER A 136 9.98 -8.03 -17.29
CA SER A 136 9.64 -9.45 -17.22
C SER A 136 9.16 -10.06 -18.56
N MET A 137 8.90 -9.23 -19.54
CA MET A 137 8.51 -9.62 -20.91
C MET A 137 9.73 -9.89 -21.81
#